data_fbca73326bcb6f5397863b902523879a
#
_entry.id   fbca73326bcb6f5397863b902523879a
#
_cell.length_a   1.000
_cell.length_b   1.000
_cell.length_c   1.000
_cell.angle_alpha   90.00
_cell.angle_beta   90.00
_cell.angle_gamma   90.00
#
_symmetry.space_group_name_H-M   'P 1'
#
loop_
_entity.id
_entity.type
_entity.pdbx_description
1 polymer ?
#
loop_
_entity_poly.entity_id
_entity_poly.type
_entity_poly.pdbx_seq_one_letter_code
_entity_poly.pdbx_strand_id
1 'polypeptide(L)'
;KSSAASDVYKRQSLTGAGLFAEEYNVPIVGLPGTIDNDLGGTDSTIGYDTALNTIMESVDKLRDTASSHERLFFVEVMGHTAGYLALNSAIATGSEAAIIPEMETEVDQLAELINHGFRKSKNSAIVIVAENPKTGGATALAERVKKEFPQYDARVTILGHIQRGGSPTAVDRILASRMGEAAIEALLDGQRNVMIGTMNGKIVYVPFAKAIKHDKGIDRGALELVKILSI
;
A
#
# COMPACT_ATOMS: atom_id res chain seq x y z
N LYS A 1 -7.35 -11.28 -30.30
CA LYS A 1 -7.87 -11.78 -29.03
C LYS A 1 -6.70 -12.01 -28.07
N SER A 2 -6.18 -10.97 -27.50
CA SER A 2 -5.10 -11.01 -26.51
C SER A 2 -5.66 -10.62 -25.14
N SER A 3 -6.55 -11.39 -24.58
CA SER A 3 -7.09 -11.14 -23.25
C SER A 3 -6.40 -11.92 -22.13
N ALA A 4 -5.32 -12.60 -22.43
CA ALA A 4 -4.61 -13.44 -21.46
C ALA A 4 -3.44 -12.72 -20.74
N ALA A 5 -3.07 -11.51 -21.14
CA ALA A 5 -1.87 -10.83 -20.65
C ALA A 5 -2.12 -9.78 -19.55
N SER A 6 -3.35 -9.57 -19.12
CA SER A 6 -3.68 -8.47 -18.19
C SER A 6 -4.27 -8.93 -16.85
N ASP A 7 -4.06 -10.17 -16.45
CA ASP A 7 -4.48 -10.58 -15.11
C ASP A 7 -3.48 -10.10 -14.07
N VAL A 8 -4.02 -9.39 -13.10
CA VAL A 8 -3.34 -8.77 -11.95
C VAL A 8 -2.58 -9.85 -11.19
N TYR A 9 -1.28 -9.91 -11.37
CA TYR A 9 -0.43 -10.92 -10.76
C TYR A 9 -0.08 -10.54 -9.33
N LYS A 10 -0.95 -10.91 -8.40
CA LYS A 10 -0.61 -11.05 -6.98
C LYS A 10 0.29 -12.27 -6.78
N ARG A 11 0.86 -12.40 -5.59
CA ARG A 11 1.70 -13.54 -5.19
C ARG A 11 1.09 -14.91 -5.57
N GLN A 12 -0.23 -15.08 -5.40
CA GLN A 12 -0.96 -16.30 -5.77
C GLN A 12 -1.00 -16.55 -7.27
N SER A 13 -1.18 -15.49 -8.07
CA SER A 13 -1.22 -15.61 -9.55
C SER A 13 0.15 -15.95 -10.11
N LEU A 14 1.25 -15.41 -9.57
CA LEU A 14 2.61 -15.79 -9.96
C LEU A 14 2.90 -17.24 -9.61
N THR A 15 2.41 -17.73 -8.46
CA THR A 15 2.52 -19.15 -8.10
C THR A 15 1.79 -20.03 -9.09
N GLY A 16 0.53 -19.71 -9.42
CA GLY A 16 -0.26 -20.44 -10.41
C GLY A 16 0.36 -20.41 -11.80
N ALA A 17 0.88 -19.25 -12.23
CA ALA A 17 1.58 -19.10 -13.50
C ALA A 17 2.86 -19.97 -13.57
N GLY A 18 3.61 -20.03 -12.46
CA GLY A 18 4.80 -20.90 -12.36
C GLY A 18 4.46 -22.37 -12.50
N LEU A 19 3.44 -22.85 -11.78
CA LEU A 19 2.97 -24.24 -11.88
C LEU A 19 2.47 -24.56 -13.30
N PHE A 20 1.70 -23.66 -13.89
CA PHE A 20 1.21 -23.82 -15.27
C PHE A 20 2.36 -23.87 -16.27
N ALA A 21 3.37 -23.01 -16.13
CA ALA A 21 4.54 -23.01 -16.98
C ALA A 21 5.34 -24.32 -16.91
N GLU A 22 5.44 -24.91 -15.71
CA GLU A 22 6.11 -26.20 -15.51
C GLU A 22 5.30 -27.36 -16.09
N GLU A 23 3.99 -27.41 -15.84
CA GLU A 23 3.11 -28.50 -16.29
C GLU A 23 2.99 -28.57 -17.83
N TYR A 24 2.84 -27.40 -18.47
CA TYR A 24 2.62 -27.33 -19.92
C TYR A 24 3.86 -26.94 -20.72
N ASN A 25 5.01 -26.78 -20.07
CA ASN A 25 6.28 -26.37 -20.67
C ASN A 25 6.15 -25.11 -21.57
N VAL A 26 5.38 -24.12 -21.14
CA VAL A 26 5.20 -22.85 -21.85
C VAL A 26 6.01 -21.72 -21.19
N PRO A 27 6.62 -20.81 -21.97
CA PRO A 27 7.28 -19.64 -21.39
C PRO A 27 6.24 -18.65 -20.86
N ILE A 28 6.40 -18.23 -19.62
CA ILE A 28 5.56 -17.21 -19.00
C ILE A 28 6.45 -16.09 -18.44
N VAL A 29 6.04 -14.85 -18.70
CA VAL A 29 6.60 -13.66 -18.09
C VAL A 29 5.50 -12.92 -17.35
N GLY A 30 5.72 -12.60 -16.08
CA GLY A 30 4.76 -11.93 -15.21
C GLY A 30 5.02 -10.43 -15.10
N LEU A 31 3.94 -9.64 -14.97
CA LEU A 31 4.00 -8.22 -14.65
C LEU A 31 3.40 -7.99 -13.25
N PRO A 32 4.04 -7.20 -12.37
CA PRO A 32 3.59 -7.00 -11.00
C PRO A 32 2.41 -6.02 -10.92
N GLY A 33 1.20 -6.48 -11.19
CA GLY A 33 -0.03 -5.69 -11.16
C GLY A 33 -0.78 -5.86 -9.85
N THR A 34 -0.43 -5.07 -8.84
CA THR A 34 -1.10 -5.04 -7.53
C THR A 34 -0.93 -3.68 -6.88
N ILE A 35 -1.96 -3.21 -6.15
CA ILE A 35 -1.87 -1.97 -5.37
C ILE A 35 -1.12 -2.16 -4.05
N ASP A 36 -0.92 -3.40 -3.59
CA ASP A 36 -0.37 -3.70 -2.27
C ASP A 36 1.16 -3.46 -2.20
N ASN A 37 1.84 -3.41 -3.34
CA ASN A 37 3.30 -3.24 -3.50
C ASN A 37 4.15 -4.23 -2.67
N ASP A 38 3.65 -5.44 -2.48
CA ASP A 38 4.18 -6.48 -1.58
C ASP A 38 5.00 -7.56 -2.27
N LEU A 39 5.34 -7.38 -3.55
CA LEU A 39 6.15 -8.31 -4.32
C LEU A 39 7.65 -8.01 -4.17
N GLY A 40 8.44 -9.05 -3.90
CA GLY A 40 9.90 -8.94 -3.83
C GLY A 40 10.54 -8.72 -5.19
N GLY A 41 11.67 -7.98 -5.22
CA GLY A 41 12.45 -7.75 -6.44
C GLY A 41 11.91 -6.65 -7.35
N THR A 42 11.00 -5.81 -6.85
CA THR A 42 10.57 -4.59 -7.55
C THR A 42 10.38 -3.43 -6.56
N ASP A 43 10.77 -2.23 -6.95
CA ASP A 43 10.55 -1.02 -6.16
C ASP A 43 9.07 -0.64 -6.15
N SER A 44 8.39 -0.81 -7.29
CA SER A 44 6.98 -0.44 -7.44
C SER A 44 6.23 -1.49 -8.27
N THR A 45 4.95 -1.64 -7.94
CA THR A 45 3.99 -2.45 -8.68
C THR A 45 3.02 -1.56 -9.45
N ILE A 46 2.50 -2.06 -10.58
CA ILE A 46 1.52 -1.35 -11.41
C ILE A 46 0.21 -1.19 -10.63
N GLY A 47 -0.27 0.04 -10.51
CA GLY A 47 -1.49 0.40 -9.77
C GLY A 47 -1.24 0.97 -8.37
N TYR A 48 -0.04 0.81 -7.83
CA TYR A 48 0.30 1.30 -6.49
C TYR A 48 0.24 2.82 -6.37
N ASP A 49 0.85 3.54 -7.31
CA ASP A 49 0.85 5.00 -7.33
C ASP A 49 -0.56 5.58 -7.52
N THR A 50 -1.37 4.94 -8.36
CA THR A 50 -2.79 5.30 -8.53
C THR A 50 -3.59 5.13 -7.25
N ALA A 51 -3.37 4.03 -6.53
CA ALA A 51 -4.02 3.80 -5.24
C ALA A 51 -3.60 4.83 -4.18
N LEU A 52 -2.32 5.19 -4.12
CA LEU A 52 -1.84 6.27 -3.25
C LEU A 52 -2.52 7.61 -3.54
N ASN A 53 -2.66 7.97 -4.81
CA ASN A 53 -3.36 9.21 -5.21
C ASN A 53 -4.83 9.18 -4.78
N THR A 54 -5.52 8.05 -4.94
CA THR A 54 -6.92 7.89 -4.48
C THR A 54 -7.04 8.07 -2.97
N ILE A 55 -6.08 7.53 -2.20
CA ILE A 55 -6.04 7.70 -0.75
C ILE A 55 -5.80 9.17 -0.39
N MET A 56 -4.79 9.82 -1.01
CA MET A 56 -4.47 11.23 -0.78
C MET A 56 -5.69 12.13 -1.01
N GLU A 57 -6.35 12.01 -2.16
CA GLU A 57 -7.56 12.78 -2.47
C GLU A 57 -8.67 12.56 -1.44
N SER A 58 -8.81 11.35 -0.91
CA SER A 58 -9.81 11.02 0.11
C SER A 58 -9.46 11.63 1.45
N VAL A 59 -8.19 11.58 1.85
CA VAL A 59 -7.69 12.17 3.11
C VAL A 59 -7.78 13.69 3.08
N ASP A 60 -7.45 14.33 1.95
CA ASP A 60 -7.58 15.79 1.80
C ASP A 60 -9.03 16.24 1.98
N LYS A 61 -10.00 15.53 1.37
CA LYS A 61 -11.44 15.81 1.58
C LYS A 61 -11.87 15.63 3.04
N LEU A 62 -11.34 14.61 3.73
CA LEU A 62 -11.61 14.42 5.16
C LEU A 62 -11.02 15.55 6.00
N ARG A 63 -9.82 16.00 5.67
CA ARG A 63 -9.15 17.11 6.36
C ARG A 63 -9.93 18.42 6.27
N ASP A 64 -10.47 18.72 5.11
CA ASP A 64 -11.34 19.90 4.91
C ASP A 64 -12.57 19.85 5.81
N THR A 65 -13.14 18.66 6.01
CA THR A 65 -14.32 18.48 6.89
C THR A 65 -13.97 18.45 8.38
N ALA A 66 -12.73 18.13 8.71
CA ALA A 66 -12.26 17.97 10.08
C ALA A 66 -12.00 19.28 10.82
N SER A 67 -11.87 20.39 10.09
CA SER A 67 -11.41 21.69 10.61
C SER A 67 -12.31 22.34 11.67
N SER A 68 -13.51 21.82 11.93
CA SER A 68 -14.50 22.47 12.79
C SER A 68 -14.66 21.90 14.21
N HIS A 69 -14.00 20.78 14.57
CA HIS A 69 -14.11 20.13 15.90
C HIS A 69 -12.86 19.30 16.20
N GLU A 70 -12.52 19.07 17.47
CA GLU A 70 -11.46 18.16 17.93
C GLU A 70 -11.79 16.71 17.57
N ARG A 71 -11.59 16.33 16.30
CA ARG A 71 -11.92 15.01 15.77
C ARG A 71 -10.66 14.20 15.47
N LEU A 72 -10.71 12.93 15.81
CA LEU A 72 -9.70 11.94 15.48
C LEU A 72 -10.23 11.01 14.39
N PHE A 73 -9.69 11.09 13.20
CA PHE A 73 -10.07 10.23 12.09
C PHE A 73 -9.12 9.04 11.97
N PHE A 74 -9.68 7.84 11.98
CA PHE A 74 -9.02 6.61 11.57
C PHE A 74 -9.43 6.29 10.14
N VAL A 75 -8.48 6.40 9.20
CA VAL A 75 -8.72 6.12 7.78
C VAL A 75 -8.12 4.76 7.44
N GLU A 76 -9.00 3.77 7.20
CA GLU A 76 -8.56 2.43 6.82
C GLU A 76 -8.28 2.37 5.33
N VAL A 77 -7.10 1.86 5.01
CA VAL A 77 -6.62 1.65 3.64
C VAL A 77 -6.33 0.17 3.39
N MET A 78 -6.43 -0.25 2.13
CA MET A 78 -6.08 -1.60 1.71
C MET A 78 -4.57 -1.86 1.88
N GLY A 79 -4.11 -3.03 1.54
CA GLY A 79 -2.72 -3.47 1.64
C GLY A 79 -2.61 -4.94 2.03
N HIS A 80 -3.75 -5.58 2.30
CA HIS A 80 -3.87 -6.97 2.72
C HIS A 80 -3.04 -7.25 4.00
N THR A 81 -1.82 -7.73 3.88
CA THR A 81 -0.90 -7.99 5.01
C THR A 81 0.32 -7.08 4.99
N ALA A 82 0.32 -6.04 4.16
CA ALA A 82 1.43 -5.13 3.97
C ALA A 82 1.01 -3.67 4.24
N GLY A 83 1.86 -2.95 4.95
CA GLY A 83 1.62 -1.57 5.37
C GLY A 83 2.08 -0.49 4.39
N TYR A 84 2.48 -0.83 3.15
CA TYR A 84 3.08 0.15 2.22
C TYR A 84 2.13 1.27 1.83
N LEU A 85 0.84 0.94 1.55
CA LEU A 85 -0.17 1.95 1.25
C LEU A 85 -0.39 2.87 2.45
N ALA A 86 -0.54 2.31 3.66
CA ALA A 86 -0.76 3.09 4.86
C ALA A 86 0.44 4.00 5.17
N LEU A 87 1.65 3.47 5.12
CA LEU A 87 2.87 4.22 5.44
C LEU A 87 3.10 5.37 4.46
N ASN A 88 3.07 5.08 3.15
CA ASN A 88 3.36 6.11 2.15
C ASN A 88 2.23 7.13 2.01
N SER A 89 0.97 6.74 2.19
CA SER A 89 -0.12 7.71 2.25
C SER A 89 -0.06 8.59 3.48
N ALA A 90 0.36 8.06 4.65
CA ALA A 90 0.57 8.89 5.84
C ALA A 90 1.66 9.94 5.63
N ILE A 91 2.79 9.57 4.99
CA ILE A 91 3.84 10.51 4.62
C ILE A 91 3.30 11.57 3.64
N ALA A 92 2.65 11.13 2.56
CA ALA A 92 2.18 12.01 1.50
C ALA A 92 1.11 13.01 1.96
N THR A 93 0.31 12.64 2.95
CA THR A 93 -0.76 13.49 3.51
C THR A 93 -0.35 14.23 4.78
N GLY A 94 0.85 13.98 5.33
CA GLY A 94 1.25 14.53 6.63
C GLY A 94 0.31 14.12 7.76
N SER A 95 -0.15 12.87 7.74
CA SER A 95 -1.00 12.30 8.79
C SER A 95 -0.18 12.05 10.07
N GLU A 96 -0.84 12.07 11.22
CA GLU A 96 -0.19 12.00 12.53
C GLU A 96 0.44 10.65 12.82
N ALA A 97 -0.11 9.56 12.22
CA ALA A 97 0.45 8.23 12.37
C ALA A 97 0.07 7.30 11.21
N ALA A 98 0.85 6.24 11.02
CA ALA A 98 0.54 5.07 10.22
C ALA A 98 0.54 3.82 11.11
N ILE A 99 -0.57 3.11 11.14
CA ILE A 99 -0.69 1.81 11.83
C ILE A 99 -0.59 0.72 10.78
N ILE A 100 0.47 -0.08 10.87
CA ILE A 100 0.82 -1.08 9.87
C ILE A 100 0.98 -2.47 10.49
N PRO A 101 0.68 -3.56 9.77
CA PRO A 101 0.74 -4.92 10.32
C PRO A 101 2.14 -5.39 10.66
N GLU A 102 3.19 -4.79 10.11
CA GLU A 102 4.59 -5.12 10.36
C GLU A 102 5.10 -4.59 11.70
N MET A 103 4.32 -3.76 12.39
CA MET A 103 4.65 -3.21 13.70
C MET A 103 3.52 -3.46 14.69
N GLU A 104 3.88 -3.97 15.86
CA GLU A 104 2.97 -3.97 16.99
C GLU A 104 2.88 -2.53 17.52
N THR A 105 1.70 -1.92 17.38
CA THR A 105 1.45 -0.60 17.94
C THR A 105 0.68 -0.78 19.25
N GLU A 106 1.33 -0.50 20.37
CA GLU A 106 0.66 -0.46 21.66
C GLU A 106 -0.22 0.80 21.76
N VAL A 107 -1.31 0.70 22.50
CA VAL A 107 -2.29 1.81 22.65
C VAL A 107 -1.65 3.02 23.30
N ASP A 108 -0.70 2.83 24.19
CA ASP A 108 0.02 3.92 24.85
C ASP A 108 0.86 4.73 23.85
N GLN A 109 1.49 4.07 22.86
CA GLN A 109 2.22 4.74 21.78
C GLN A 109 1.27 5.53 20.90
N LEU A 110 0.09 5.00 20.63
CA LEU A 110 -0.94 5.72 19.87
C LEU A 110 -1.44 6.94 20.64
N ALA A 111 -1.64 6.82 21.95
CA ALA A 111 -2.02 7.92 22.81
C ALA A 111 -0.98 9.05 22.83
N GLU A 112 0.30 8.72 22.85
CA GLU A 112 1.38 9.69 22.76
C GLU A 112 1.36 10.42 21.40
N LEU A 113 1.20 9.68 20.30
CA LEU A 113 1.10 10.25 18.95
C LEU A 113 -0.11 11.17 18.80
N ILE A 114 -1.27 10.77 19.31
CA ILE A 114 -2.50 11.56 19.29
C ILE A 114 -2.32 12.83 20.14
N ASN A 115 -1.82 12.70 21.37
CA ASN A 115 -1.57 13.84 22.25
C ASN A 115 -0.56 14.83 21.66
N HIS A 116 0.45 14.36 20.92
CA HIS A 116 1.38 15.23 20.21
C HIS A 116 0.69 16.02 19.09
N GLY A 117 -0.16 15.36 18.29
CA GLY A 117 -0.92 15.99 17.20
C GLY A 117 -1.85 17.10 17.71
N PHE A 118 -2.60 16.85 18.80
CA PHE A 118 -3.54 17.84 19.36
C PHE A 118 -2.85 18.98 20.14
N ARG A 119 -1.64 18.80 20.69
CA ARG A 119 -0.94 19.85 21.45
C ARG A 119 -0.49 21.05 20.62
N LYS A 120 -0.44 20.95 19.30
CA LYS A 120 0.09 21.98 18.40
C LYS A 120 -0.97 22.76 17.63
N SER A 121 -2.11 23.07 18.24
CA SER A 121 -3.21 23.85 17.64
C SER A 121 -3.89 23.23 16.41
N LYS A 122 -3.72 21.94 16.17
CA LYS A 122 -4.49 21.23 15.14
C LYS A 122 -5.84 20.82 15.74
N ASN A 123 -6.92 21.25 15.12
CA ASN A 123 -8.29 20.92 15.55
C ASN A 123 -8.72 19.49 15.14
N SER A 124 -7.85 18.74 14.48
CA SER A 124 -8.13 17.36 14.05
C SER A 124 -6.84 16.58 13.85
N ALA A 125 -6.92 15.29 14.10
CA ALA A 125 -5.83 14.33 13.81
C ALA A 125 -6.32 13.24 12.86
N ILE A 126 -5.47 12.83 11.93
CA ILE A 126 -5.73 11.75 10.97
C ILE A 126 -4.70 10.66 11.17
N VAL A 127 -5.17 9.45 11.43
CA VAL A 127 -4.36 8.24 11.56
C VAL A 127 -4.70 7.30 10.40
N ILE A 128 -3.71 6.96 9.60
CA ILE A 128 -3.89 5.99 8.52
C ILE A 128 -3.69 4.58 9.09
N VAL A 129 -4.62 3.69 8.80
CA VAL A 129 -4.62 2.31 9.33
C VAL A 129 -4.64 1.33 8.16
N ALA A 130 -3.65 0.47 8.06
CA ALA A 130 -3.70 -0.64 7.10
C ALA A 130 -4.80 -1.63 7.51
N GLU A 131 -5.57 -2.13 6.54
CA GLU A 131 -6.52 -3.20 6.79
C GLU A 131 -5.81 -4.40 7.43
N ASN A 132 -6.36 -4.91 8.51
CA ASN A 132 -5.82 -6.09 9.17
C ASN A 132 -6.94 -6.97 9.73
N PRO A 133 -7.29 -8.06 9.05
CA PRO A 133 -8.36 -8.96 9.48
C PRO A 133 -8.14 -9.58 10.87
N LYS A 134 -6.88 -9.69 11.31
CA LYS A 134 -6.55 -10.28 12.62
C LYS A 134 -6.79 -9.33 13.79
N THR A 135 -6.64 -8.04 13.56
CA THR A 135 -6.76 -7.01 14.63
C THR A 135 -8.06 -6.23 14.55
N GLY A 136 -8.88 -6.43 13.49
CA GLY A 136 -10.14 -5.72 13.28
C GLY A 136 -10.00 -4.32 12.69
N GLY A 137 -8.79 -3.96 12.23
CA GLY A 137 -8.52 -2.72 11.49
C GLY A 137 -8.85 -1.44 12.26
N ALA A 138 -9.24 -0.40 11.51
CA ALA A 138 -9.54 0.92 12.07
C ALA A 138 -10.76 0.91 13.02
N THR A 139 -11.73 0.04 12.79
CA THR A 139 -12.93 -0.03 13.63
C THR A 139 -12.59 -0.48 15.05
N ALA A 140 -11.87 -1.61 15.19
CA ALA A 140 -11.46 -2.10 16.51
C ALA A 140 -10.53 -1.11 17.22
N LEU A 141 -9.65 -0.44 16.48
CA LEU A 141 -8.77 0.58 17.03
C LEU A 141 -9.57 1.78 17.57
N ALA A 142 -10.54 2.28 16.80
CA ALA A 142 -11.39 3.39 17.21
C ALA A 142 -12.24 3.04 18.46
N GLU A 143 -12.75 1.81 18.56
CA GLU A 143 -13.48 1.35 19.75
C GLU A 143 -12.58 1.32 20.99
N ARG A 144 -11.35 0.87 20.87
CA ARG A 144 -10.36 0.90 21.95
C ARG A 144 -10.07 2.34 22.40
N VAL A 145 -9.81 3.23 21.45
CA VAL A 145 -9.55 4.66 21.72
C VAL A 145 -10.75 5.31 22.40
N LYS A 146 -11.97 5.08 21.96
CA LYS A 146 -13.17 5.61 22.62
C LYS A 146 -13.32 5.13 24.07
N LYS A 147 -12.91 3.91 24.36
CA LYS A 147 -12.99 3.34 25.71
C LYS A 147 -11.91 3.91 26.63
N GLU A 148 -10.68 4.03 26.14
CA GLU A 148 -9.52 4.44 26.93
C GLU A 148 -9.35 5.97 26.98
N PHE A 149 -9.79 6.68 25.94
CA PHE A 149 -9.65 8.13 25.77
C PHE A 149 -10.98 8.79 25.34
N PRO A 150 -12.00 8.80 26.20
CA PRO A 150 -13.35 9.25 25.86
C PRO A 150 -13.45 10.74 25.50
N GLN A 151 -12.41 11.52 25.74
CA GLN A 151 -12.32 12.93 25.37
C GLN A 151 -12.19 13.15 23.85
N TYR A 152 -11.77 12.13 23.08
CA TYR A 152 -11.62 12.25 21.62
C TYR A 152 -12.86 11.76 20.88
N ASP A 153 -13.39 12.58 19.95
CA ASP A 153 -14.45 12.14 19.01
C ASP A 153 -13.81 11.32 17.87
N ALA A 154 -13.62 10.01 18.13
CA ALA A 154 -13.01 9.10 17.16
C ALA A 154 -14.01 8.72 16.06
N ARG A 155 -13.64 8.95 14.81
CA ARG A 155 -14.39 8.64 13.58
C ARG A 155 -13.62 7.65 12.73
N VAL A 156 -14.33 6.75 12.06
CA VAL A 156 -13.74 5.75 11.15
C VAL A 156 -14.22 6.01 9.73
N THR A 157 -13.28 5.99 8.81
CA THR A 157 -13.55 5.99 7.36
C THR A 157 -12.81 4.83 6.73
N ILE A 158 -13.55 3.89 6.13
CA ILE A 158 -12.98 2.75 5.42
C ILE A 158 -13.06 3.04 3.94
N LEU A 159 -11.90 3.24 3.28
CA LEU A 159 -11.86 3.55 1.85
C LEU A 159 -12.22 2.36 0.98
N GLY A 160 -11.83 1.15 1.39
CA GLY A 160 -12.20 -0.09 0.70
C GLY A 160 -11.85 -0.07 -0.80
N HIS A 161 -12.74 -0.61 -1.61
CA HIS A 161 -12.51 -0.90 -3.03
C HIS A 161 -12.35 0.33 -3.93
N ILE A 162 -12.68 1.56 -3.49
CA ILE A 162 -12.42 2.76 -4.31
C ILE A 162 -10.94 2.92 -4.65
N GLN A 163 -10.04 2.39 -3.81
CA GLN A 163 -8.59 2.38 -4.02
C GLN A 163 -8.14 1.53 -5.22
N ARG A 164 -9.00 0.64 -5.71
CA ARG A 164 -8.74 -0.19 -6.91
C ARG A 164 -9.22 0.45 -8.20
N GLY A 165 -9.93 1.56 -8.08
CA GLY A 165 -10.49 2.30 -9.20
C GLY A 165 -9.69 3.55 -9.53
N GLY A 166 -10.27 4.36 -10.41
CA GLY A 166 -9.72 5.64 -10.81
C GLY A 166 -8.93 5.59 -12.11
N SER A 167 -8.48 6.76 -12.53
CA SER A 167 -7.66 6.92 -13.75
C SER A 167 -6.20 6.69 -13.40
N PRO A 168 -5.48 5.79 -14.08
CA PRO A 168 -4.07 5.54 -13.80
C PRO A 168 -3.24 6.83 -13.91
N THR A 169 -2.36 7.03 -12.94
CA THR A 169 -1.41 8.15 -12.95
C THR A 169 -0.41 8.03 -14.10
N ALA A 170 0.28 9.13 -14.40
CA ALA A 170 1.36 9.11 -15.39
C ALA A 170 2.47 8.11 -15.00
N VAL A 171 2.76 8.01 -13.68
CA VAL A 171 3.76 7.07 -13.16
C VAL A 171 3.39 5.63 -13.48
N ASP A 172 2.17 5.22 -13.15
CA ASP A 172 1.69 3.86 -13.43
C ASP A 172 1.62 3.55 -14.92
N ARG A 173 1.20 4.51 -15.76
CA ARG A 173 1.16 4.33 -17.22
C ARG A 173 2.55 4.12 -17.83
N ILE A 174 3.52 4.94 -17.41
CA ILE A 174 4.91 4.81 -17.88
C ILE A 174 5.52 3.49 -17.37
N LEU A 175 5.31 3.15 -16.11
CA LEU A 175 5.78 1.90 -15.53
C LEU A 175 5.23 0.69 -16.29
N ALA A 176 3.91 0.65 -16.52
CA ALA A 176 3.25 -0.43 -17.26
C ALA A 176 3.76 -0.55 -18.70
N SER A 177 3.98 0.57 -19.40
CA SER A 177 4.51 0.57 -20.76
C SER A 177 5.94 0.01 -20.82
N ARG A 178 6.83 0.46 -19.93
CA ARG A 178 8.22 -0.03 -19.85
C ARG A 178 8.29 -1.51 -19.46
N MET A 179 7.47 -1.94 -18.52
CA MET A 179 7.42 -3.35 -18.14
C MET A 179 6.83 -4.22 -19.24
N GLY A 180 5.82 -3.72 -19.99
CA GLY A 180 5.24 -4.42 -21.13
C GLY A 180 6.23 -4.63 -22.27
N GLU A 181 7.01 -3.60 -22.64
CA GLU A 181 8.10 -3.71 -23.60
C GLU A 181 9.12 -4.77 -23.14
N ALA A 182 9.62 -4.65 -21.92
CA ALA A 182 10.59 -5.58 -21.37
C ALA A 182 10.09 -7.02 -21.29
N ALA A 183 8.78 -7.23 -21.09
CA ALA A 183 8.17 -8.57 -21.09
C ALA A 183 8.22 -9.22 -22.47
N ILE A 184 8.00 -8.44 -23.55
CA ILE A 184 8.10 -8.93 -24.92
C ILE A 184 9.56 -9.27 -25.24
N GLU A 185 10.51 -8.41 -24.91
CA GLU A 185 11.93 -8.65 -25.08
C GLU A 185 12.39 -9.90 -24.35
N ALA A 186 11.97 -10.05 -23.06
CA ALA A 186 12.28 -11.24 -22.28
C ALA A 186 11.81 -12.54 -22.94
N LEU A 187 10.59 -12.54 -23.50
CA LEU A 187 10.07 -13.72 -24.22
C LEU A 187 10.84 -14.01 -25.49
N LEU A 188 11.23 -12.97 -26.26
CA LEU A 188 12.03 -13.10 -27.47
C LEU A 188 13.43 -13.64 -27.16
N ASP A 189 14.01 -13.22 -26.03
CA ASP A 189 15.31 -13.68 -25.53
C ASP A 189 15.25 -15.07 -24.86
N GLY A 190 14.08 -15.72 -24.88
CA GLY A 190 13.89 -17.05 -24.31
C GLY A 190 13.83 -17.11 -22.79
N GLN A 191 13.64 -15.98 -22.11
CA GLN A 191 13.42 -15.92 -20.66
C GLN A 191 12.14 -16.67 -20.30
N ARG A 192 12.16 -17.34 -19.14
CA ARG A 192 11.03 -18.15 -18.65
C ARG A 192 10.84 -17.96 -17.16
N ASN A 193 9.60 -17.94 -16.72
CA ASN A 193 9.20 -17.94 -15.31
C ASN A 193 9.82 -16.80 -14.52
N VAL A 194 9.86 -15.62 -15.14
CA VAL A 194 10.38 -14.38 -14.55
C VAL A 194 9.28 -13.32 -14.45
N MET A 195 9.34 -12.55 -13.38
CA MET A 195 8.59 -11.31 -13.21
C MET A 195 9.46 -10.15 -13.67
N ILE A 196 8.90 -9.26 -14.47
CA ILE A 196 9.53 -7.97 -14.78
C ILE A 196 9.38 -7.07 -13.56
N GLY A 197 10.48 -6.62 -13.00
CA GLY A 197 10.50 -5.66 -11.89
C GLY A 197 11.25 -4.40 -12.25
N THR A 198 11.25 -3.45 -11.32
CA THR A 198 12.13 -2.27 -11.37
C THR A 198 12.93 -2.16 -10.08
N MET A 199 14.22 -1.91 -10.21
CA MET A 199 15.09 -1.61 -9.07
C MET A 199 16.00 -0.43 -9.42
N ASN A 200 15.96 0.60 -8.58
CA ASN A 200 16.70 1.84 -8.81
C ASN A 200 16.46 2.42 -10.22
N GLY A 201 15.20 2.40 -10.67
CA GLY A 201 14.79 2.92 -11.98
C GLY A 201 15.14 2.05 -13.19
N LYS A 202 15.80 0.89 -12.98
CA LYS A 202 16.17 -0.05 -14.05
C LYS A 202 15.24 -1.25 -14.07
N ILE A 203 14.95 -1.79 -15.24
CA ILE A 203 14.23 -3.06 -15.40
C ILE A 203 15.14 -4.20 -14.90
N VAL A 204 14.52 -5.13 -14.17
CA VAL A 204 15.14 -6.35 -13.66
C VAL A 204 14.22 -7.55 -13.93
N TYR A 205 14.83 -8.73 -14.10
CA TYR A 205 14.15 -9.99 -14.33
C TYR A 205 14.24 -10.83 -13.05
N VAL A 206 13.13 -11.04 -12.39
CA VAL A 206 13.07 -11.70 -11.08
C VAL A 206 12.41 -13.08 -11.24
N PRO A 207 13.12 -14.19 -10.98
CA PRO A 207 12.50 -15.51 -11.00
C PRO A 207 11.25 -15.58 -10.11
N PHE A 208 10.16 -16.18 -10.56
CA PHE A 208 8.91 -16.28 -9.80
C PHE A 208 9.14 -16.81 -8.38
N ALA A 209 9.98 -17.84 -8.24
CA ALA A 209 10.33 -18.40 -6.94
C ALA A 209 10.95 -17.40 -5.95
N LYS A 210 11.59 -16.33 -6.45
CA LYS A 210 12.12 -15.22 -5.64
C LYS A 210 11.05 -14.16 -5.39
N ALA A 211 10.31 -13.75 -6.42
CA ALA A 211 9.26 -12.74 -6.31
C ALA A 211 8.17 -13.15 -5.29
N ILE A 212 7.88 -14.44 -5.20
CA ILE A 212 6.86 -15.00 -4.30
C ILE A 212 7.36 -15.09 -2.84
N LYS A 213 8.65 -15.36 -2.62
CA LYS A 213 9.21 -15.68 -1.29
C LYS A 213 9.74 -14.48 -0.51
N HIS A 214 10.09 -13.40 -1.18
CA HIS A 214 10.67 -12.25 -0.50
C HIS A 214 9.58 -11.27 -0.07
N ASP A 215 9.42 -11.11 1.23
CA ASP A 215 8.76 -9.94 1.80
C ASP A 215 9.71 -8.75 1.63
N LYS A 216 9.23 -7.73 0.96
CA LYS A 216 9.88 -6.44 0.86
C LYS A 216 9.77 -5.78 2.23
N GLY A 217 10.86 -5.65 2.98
CA GLY A 217 10.84 -5.07 4.32
C GLY A 217 10.34 -3.62 4.33
N ILE A 218 9.74 -3.20 5.44
CA ILE A 218 9.35 -1.79 5.64
C ILE A 218 10.59 -0.92 5.84
N ASP A 219 10.62 0.22 5.17
CA ASP A 219 11.66 1.23 5.34
C ASP A 219 11.49 1.93 6.71
N ARG A 220 12.46 1.72 7.60
CA ARG A 220 12.49 2.35 8.92
C ARG A 220 12.65 3.87 8.83
N GLY A 221 13.33 4.38 7.81
CA GLY A 221 13.46 5.81 7.55
C GLY A 221 12.12 6.45 7.21
N ALA A 222 11.27 5.74 6.47
CA ALA A 222 9.92 6.18 6.17
C ALA A 222 9.03 6.26 7.44
N LEU A 223 9.18 5.34 8.39
CA LEU A 223 8.48 5.41 9.67
C LEU A 223 8.91 6.61 10.51
N GLU A 224 10.20 6.90 10.57
CA GLU A 224 10.69 8.09 11.26
C GLU A 224 10.21 9.38 10.57
N LEU A 225 10.10 9.38 9.23
CA LEU A 225 9.58 10.52 8.48
C LEU A 225 8.12 10.83 8.84
N VAL A 226 7.26 9.82 9.03
CA VAL A 226 5.88 10.05 9.52
C VAL A 226 5.89 10.81 10.84
N LYS A 227 6.73 10.40 11.80
CA LYS A 227 6.84 11.09 13.09
C LYS A 227 7.33 12.54 12.96
N ILE A 228 8.26 12.80 12.04
CA ILE A 228 8.76 14.16 11.77
C ILE A 228 7.66 15.03 11.16
N LEU A 229 6.88 14.50 10.22
CA LEU A 229 5.84 15.24 9.52
C LEU A 229 4.59 15.48 10.38
N SER A 230 4.35 14.65 11.40
CA SER A 230 3.25 14.82 12.37
C SER A 230 3.45 16.00 13.33
N ILE A 231 4.61 16.64 13.27
CA ILE A 231 4.95 17.83 14.08
C ILE A 231 4.27 19.09 13.45
#